data_9bf00d2d36accef0ac2c64c16a801fe2
#
_entry.id   9bf00d2d36accef0ac2c64c16a801fe2
#
_cell.length_a   1.000
_cell.length_b   1.000
_cell.length_c   1.000
_cell.angle_alpha   90.00
_cell.angle_beta   90.00
_cell.angle_gamma   90.00
#
_symmetry.space_group_name_H-M   'P 1'
#
loop_
_entity.id
_entity.type
_entity.pdbx_description
1 polymer ?
#
loop_
_entity_poly.entity_id
_entity_poly.type
_entity_poly.pdbx_seq_one_letter_code
_entity_poly.pdbx_strand_id
1 'polypeptide(L)'
;METGSPDDTGAADTTDAAHPARTEPERNDPAQNEPEQNEPARTEPARSEPARTEPVWTGLPPGLLRMRRLLLVVWLGLLTVAAALLPGLFLAPLWAALALPPLALLVWGWVMLERNWRSWRYAERADDLLISRGVLWREETVVPYGRMQLVEVTSGPVERHFGLASVQLHTAAAATDATIPGLDPAEAERLRDRLTELGEARSAGL
;
A
#
# COMPACT_ATOMS: atom_id res chain seq x y z
N MET A 1 33.33 39.41 -37.92
CA MET A 1 32.40 40.36 -38.57
C MET A 1 31.24 40.41 -37.57
N GLU A 2 31.35 41.30 -36.71
CA GLU A 2 30.89 42.73 -36.68
C GLU A 2 29.44 42.75 -36.29
N THR A 3 29.22 43.15 -35.05
CA THR A 3 28.93 44.49 -34.52
C THR A 3 27.41 44.79 -34.67
N GLY A 4 26.68 45.20 -33.68
CA GLY A 4 26.80 46.28 -32.83
C GLY A 4 25.61 46.36 -31.85
N SER A 5 25.92 46.72 -30.66
CA SER A 5 25.15 47.57 -29.80
C SER A 5 25.34 49.03 -30.26
N PRO A 6 24.59 50.01 -29.93
CA PRO A 6 24.47 50.51 -28.58
C PRO A 6 23.17 51.28 -28.23
N ASP A 7 23.02 51.52 -26.88
CA ASP A 7 22.67 52.77 -26.18
C ASP A 7 21.50 53.66 -26.65
N ASP A 8 20.68 54.08 -25.71
CA ASP A 8 20.69 55.47 -25.19
C ASP A 8 19.65 55.62 -24.05
N THR A 9 20.05 55.85 -22.84
CA THR A 9 20.14 57.07 -22.04
C THR A 9 18.98 58.10 -22.17
N GLY A 10 18.41 58.46 -21.03
CA GLY A 10 17.64 59.68 -20.83
C GLY A 10 16.80 59.57 -19.54
N ALA A 11 17.30 59.75 -18.41
CA ALA A 11 17.60 60.94 -17.58
C ALA A 11 16.39 61.83 -17.31
N ALA A 12 16.05 61.85 -16.00
CA ALA A 12 15.65 62.94 -15.12
C ALA A 12 14.46 63.86 -15.57
N ASP A 13 13.52 64.03 -14.70
CA ASP A 13 13.49 65.30 -13.95
C ASP A 13 12.48 65.27 -12.78
N THR A 14 12.94 65.82 -11.71
CA THR A 14 12.34 66.29 -10.49
C THR A 14 11.10 67.16 -10.67
N THR A 15 10.17 67.15 -9.73
CA THR A 15 9.76 68.32 -8.92
C THR A 15 8.52 68.01 -8.12
N ASP A 16 8.65 67.78 -6.83
CA ASP A 16 8.19 68.58 -5.71
C ASP A 16 6.83 69.32 -5.91
N ALA A 17 5.85 68.95 -5.12
CA ALA A 17 4.89 69.89 -4.50
C ALA A 17 4.13 69.19 -3.37
N ALA A 18 4.50 69.58 -2.18
CA ALA A 18 3.72 69.37 -0.97
C ALA A 18 2.31 69.90 -1.06
N HIS A 19 1.32 69.11 -0.65
CA HIS A 19 0.02 69.63 -0.30
C HIS A 19 -0.42 69.13 1.06
N PRO A 20 -0.88 70.01 1.94
CA PRO A 20 -1.04 69.79 3.36
C PRO A 20 -2.26 68.95 3.68
N ALA A 21 -2.08 68.18 4.74
CA ALA A 21 -3.10 67.38 5.41
C ALA A 21 -4.38 68.18 5.69
N ARG A 22 -5.50 67.69 5.20
CA ARG A 22 -6.81 68.12 5.64
C ARG A 22 -7.39 67.04 6.53
N THR A 23 -7.30 67.28 7.80
CA THR A 23 -7.95 66.52 8.86
C THR A 23 -9.44 66.73 8.73
N GLU A 24 -10.19 65.80 8.20
CA GLU A 24 -11.63 65.71 8.41
C GLU A 24 -11.90 64.99 9.72
N PRO A 25 -12.78 65.52 10.56
CA PRO A 25 -13.16 64.84 11.79
C PRO A 25 -14.00 63.60 11.48
N GLU A 26 -13.53 62.51 11.99
CA GLU A 26 -14.21 61.22 12.04
C GLU A 26 -15.61 61.39 12.64
N ARG A 27 -16.63 61.36 11.77
CA ARG A 27 -18.03 61.36 12.19
C ARG A 27 -18.31 59.94 12.75
N ASN A 28 -18.25 59.86 14.06
CA ASN A 28 -18.72 58.71 14.83
C ASN A 28 -20.24 58.57 14.60
N ASP A 29 -20.63 57.65 13.75
CA ASP A 29 -22.01 57.27 13.53
C ASP A 29 -22.37 56.14 14.51
N PRO A 30 -23.21 56.40 15.53
CA PRO A 30 -23.50 55.38 16.59
C PRO A 30 -24.57 54.37 16.18
N ALA A 31 -24.83 54.16 14.87
CA ALA A 31 -25.95 53.36 14.41
C ALA A 31 -25.59 52.06 13.65
N GLN A 32 -24.45 51.45 13.94
CA GLN A 32 -24.14 50.14 13.39
C GLN A 32 -23.69 49.10 14.43
N ASN A 33 -24.28 49.15 15.61
CA ASN A 33 -24.32 48.01 16.49
C ASN A 33 -25.67 47.30 16.32
N GLU A 34 -25.90 46.73 15.14
CA GLU A 34 -26.85 45.63 15.05
C GLU A 34 -26.25 44.44 15.81
N PRO A 35 -26.97 43.88 16.77
CA PRO A 35 -26.52 42.63 17.39
C PRO A 35 -26.51 41.57 16.30
N GLU A 36 -25.30 41.09 15.98
CA GLU A 36 -25.09 39.86 15.24
C GLU A 36 -26.05 38.84 15.82
N GLN A 37 -27.13 38.57 15.11
CA GLN A 37 -28.06 37.52 15.44
C GLN A 37 -27.24 36.25 15.40
N ASN A 38 -26.96 35.79 16.59
CA ASN A 38 -26.38 34.47 16.88
C ASN A 38 -27.36 33.43 16.29
N GLU A 39 -27.27 33.24 14.98
CA GLU A 39 -27.95 32.15 14.32
C GLU A 39 -27.42 30.88 14.99
N PRO A 40 -28.28 30.13 15.70
CA PRO A 40 -27.81 28.89 16.30
C PRO A 40 -27.24 28.08 15.17
N ALA A 41 -25.92 27.75 15.28
CA ALA A 41 -25.24 26.87 14.38
C ALA A 41 -26.21 25.73 14.04
N ARG A 42 -26.72 25.73 12.80
CA ARG A 42 -27.44 24.57 12.28
C ARG A 42 -26.50 23.42 12.48
N THR A 43 -26.73 22.68 13.54
CA THR A 43 -26.16 21.34 13.70
C THR A 43 -26.66 20.57 12.49
N GLU A 44 -25.88 20.57 11.41
CA GLU A 44 -26.12 19.63 10.34
C GLU A 44 -26.26 18.27 11.03
N PRO A 45 -27.39 17.57 10.83
CA PRO A 45 -27.54 16.25 11.39
C PRO A 45 -26.31 15.49 10.90
N ALA A 46 -25.48 15.06 11.86
CA ALA A 46 -24.33 14.23 11.61
C ALA A 46 -24.78 13.22 10.55
N ARG A 47 -24.27 13.39 9.32
CA ARG A 47 -24.56 12.50 8.23
C ARG A 47 -24.13 11.14 8.79
N SER A 48 -25.11 10.34 9.22
CA SER A 48 -24.89 9.00 9.73
C SER A 48 -24.08 8.30 8.66
N GLU A 49 -22.76 8.24 8.84
CA GLU A 49 -21.92 7.38 8.03
C GLU A 49 -22.59 6.00 8.07
N PRO A 50 -22.91 5.42 6.90
CA PRO A 50 -23.49 4.09 6.90
C PRO A 50 -22.58 3.21 7.73
N ALA A 51 -23.14 2.56 8.73
CA ALA A 51 -22.43 1.72 9.68
C ALA A 51 -21.41 0.90 8.88
N ARG A 52 -20.12 1.22 9.03
CA ARG A 52 -19.05 0.47 8.36
C ARG A 52 -19.17 -0.93 8.88
N THR A 53 -19.80 -1.78 8.09
CA THR A 53 -19.86 -3.21 8.39
C THR A 53 -18.42 -3.66 8.55
N GLU A 54 -18.06 -4.13 9.74
CA GLU A 54 -16.69 -4.60 9.98
C GLU A 54 -16.31 -5.61 8.89
N PRO A 55 -15.14 -5.47 8.27
CA PRO A 55 -14.74 -6.34 7.17
C PRO A 55 -14.60 -7.77 7.67
N VAL A 56 -15.23 -8.70 6.98
CA VAL A 56 -15.03 -10.14 7.25
C VAL A 56 -13.65 -10.53 6.71
N TRP A 57 -12.71 -10.71 7.62
CA TRP A 57 -11.35 -11.06 7.27
C TRP A 57 -11.21 -12.54 6.94
N THR A 58 -10.72 -12.83 5.75
CA THR A 58 -10.39 -14.17 5.28
C THR A 58 -8.87 -14.35 5.30
N GLY A 59 -8.41 -15.43 5.95
CA GLY A 59 -6.98 -15.80 5.99
C GLY A 59 -6.59 -16.67 4.79
N LEU A 60 -5.28 -16.83 4.56
CA LEU A 60 -4.79 -17.69 3.49
C LEU A 60 -4.86 -19.18 3.88
N PRO A 61 -5.08 -20.08 2.89
CA PRO A 61 -5.07 -21.54 3.12
C PRO A 61 -3.71 -22.04 3.65
N PRO A 62 -3.72 -23.11 4.45
CA PRO A 62 -2.48 -23.67 5.01
C PRO A 62 -1.56 -24.33 3.96
N GLY A 63 -2.05 -24.52 2.74
CA GLY A 63 -1.26 -25.05 1.62
C GLY A 63 -0.03 -24.20 1.30
N LEU A 64 -0.19 -22.88 1.29
CA LEU A 64 0.90 -21.94 1.07
C LEU A 64 2.02 -22.09 2.11
N LEU A 65 1.66 -22.24 3.38
CA LEU A 65 2.63 -22.44 4.45
C LEU A 65 3.40 -23.75 4.27
N ARG A 66 2.71 -24.85 3.90
CA ARG A 66 3.34 -26.15 3.63
C ARG A 66 4.34 -26.07 2.49
N MET A 67 3.96 -25.45 1.38
CA MET A 67 4.84 -25.23 0.23
C MET A 67 6.10 -24.44 0.62
N ARG A 68 5.94 -23.30 1.27
CA ARG A 68 7.05 -22.45 1.69
C ARG A 68 7.97 -23.13 2.70
N ARG A 69 7.41 -23.88 3.65
CA ARG A 69 8.20 -24.68 4.61
C ARG A 69 9.00 -25.78 3.92
N LEU A 70 8.40 -26.49 2.97
CA LEU A 70 9.09 -27.52 2.22
C LEU A 70 10.26 -26.93 1.44
N LEU A 71 10.06 -25.83 0.73
CA LEU A 71 11.14 -25.14 0.02
C LEU A 71 12.25 -24.69 0.97
N LEU A 72 11.91 -24.14 2.11
CA LEU A 72 12.88 -23.72 3.13
C LEU A 72 13.70 -24.93 3.64
N VAL A 73 13.03 -26.01 3.99
CA VAL A 73 13.71 -27.23 4.49
C VAL A 73 14.60 -27.85 3.42
N VAL A 74 14.15 -27.93 2.18
CA VAL A 74 14.94 -28.46 1.07
C VAL A 74 16.21 -27.65 0.86
N TRP A 75 16.07 -26.32 0.68
CA TRP A 75 17.21 -25.47 0.35
C TRP A 75 18.16 -25.26 1.55
N LEU A 76 17.63 -24.87 2.70
CA LEU A 76 18.45 -24.63 3.89
C LEU A 76 18.91 -25.94 4.55
N GLY A 77 18.11 -27.00 4.49
CA GLY A 77 18.49 -28.31 4.97
C GLY A 77 19.64 -28.88 4.14
N LEU A 78 19.56 -28.81 2.81
CA LEU A 78 20.65 -29.25 1.93
C LEU A 78 21.92 -28.42 2.18
N LEU A 79 21.79 -27.09 2.34
CA LEU A 79 22.91 -26.21 2.69
C LEU A 79 23.54 -26.58 4.04
N THR A 80 22.72 -26.88 5.04
CA THR A 80 23.19 -27.29 6.38
C THR A 80 23.97 -28.59 6.32
N VAL A 81 23.43 -29.59 5.58
CA VAL A 81 24.10 -30.88 5.39
C VAL A 81 25.42 -30.70 4.63
N ALA A 82 25.42 -29.92 3.56
CA ALA A 82 26.64 -29.61 2.80
C ALA A 82 27.70 -28.91 3.66
N ALA A 83 27.29 -27.91 4.46
CA ALA A 83 28.17 -27.18 5.36
C ALA A 83 28.72 -28.00 6.51
N ALA A 84 28.02 -29.08 6.91
CA ALA A 84 28.52 -29.99 7.90
C ALA A 84 29.50 -31.05 7.32
N LEU A 85 29.10 -31.68 6.19
CA LEU A 85 29.82 -32.81 5.62
C LEU A 85 31.11 -32.39 4.91
N LEU A 86 31.05 -31.36 4.06
CA LEU A 86 32.21 -30.99 3.24
C LEU A 86 33.42 -30.57 4.11
N PRO A 87 33.30 -29.59 5.02
CA PRO A 87 34.41 -29.17 5.84
C PRO A 87 34.79 -30.24 6.89
N GLY A 88 33.80 -30.93 7.48
CA GLY A 88 34.05 -31.95 8.51
C GLY A 88 34.83 -33.15 7.98
N LEU A 89 34.62 -33.51 6.71
CA LEU A 89 35.29 -34.65 6.07
C LEU A 89 36.69 -34.28 5.55
N PHE A 90 36.85 -33.07 4.96
CA PHE A 90 38.08 -32.71 4.25
C PHE A 90 39.06 -31.87 5.06
N LEU A 91 38.61 -31.09 6.07
CA LEU A 91 39.50 -30.21 6.84
C LEU A 91 39.76 -30.77 8.26
N ALA A 92 38.76 -30.83 9.09
CA ALA A 92 38.76 -31.34 10.44
C ALA A 92 37.33 -31.36 11.01
N PRO A 93 37.00 -32.22 11.97
CA PRO A 93 35.64 -32.31 12.52
C PRO A 93 35.18 -31.00 13.19
N LEU A 94 36.08 -30.17 13.66
CA LEU A 94 35.74 -28.85 14.25
C LEU A 94 35.07 -27.92 13.24
N TRP A 95 35.40 -28.03 11.95
CA TRP A 95 34.81 -27.21 10.89
C TRP A 95 33.33 -27.55 10.59
N ALA A 96 32.84 -28.69 11.11
CA ALA A 96 31.41 -29.02 11.04
C ALA A 96 30.55 -27.97 11.76
N ALA A 97 31.11 -27.13 12.65
CA ALA A 97 30.43 -26.00 13.28
C ALA A 97 29.94 -24.95 12.26
N LEU A 98 30.46 -24.94 11.01
CA LEU A 98 29.93 -24.13 9.93
C LEU A 98 28.46 -24.44 9.58
N ALA A 99 27.93 -25.57 10.01
CA ALA A 99 26.53 -25.91 9.88
C ALA A 99 25.60 -25.12 10.82
N LEU A 100 26.11 -24.52 11.89
CA LEU A 100 25.30 -23.81 12.88
C LEU A 100 24.58 -22.60 12.31
N PRO A 101 25.21 -21.69 11.52
CA PRO A 101 24.52 -20.55 10.94
C PRO A 101 23.33 -20.94 10.04
N PRO A 102 23.45 -21.84 9.04
CA PRO A 102 22.31 -22.21 8.21
C PRO A 102 21.24 -22.97 8.99
N LEU A 103 21.60 -23.74 10.01
CA LEU A 103 20.64 -24.38 10.92
C LEU A 103 19.85 -23.35 11.73
N ALA A 104 20.52 -22.34 12.26
CA ALA A 104 19.88 -21.23 12.96
C ALA A 104 18.90 -20.45 12.04
N LEU A 105 19.33 -20.20 10.79
CA LEU A 105 18.48 -19.57 9.76
C LEU A 105 17.27 -20.45 9.41
N LEU A 106 17.42 -21.77 9.39
CA LEU A 106 16.33 -22.69 9.14
C LEU A 106 15.26 -22.59 10.24
N VAL A 107 15.68 -22.62 11.50
CA VAL A 107 14.77 -22.51 12.65
C VAL A 107 14.10 -21.14 12.67
N TRP A 108 14.86 -20.07 12.47
CA TRP A 108 14.35 -18.71 12.42
C TRP A 108 13.39 -18.53 11.26
N GLY A 109 13.74 -18.98 10.07
CA GLY A 109 12.90 -18.94 8.87
C GLY A 109 11.59 -19.70 9.05
N TRP A 110 11.62 -20.85 9.71
CA TRP A 110 10.43 -21.64 10.02
C TRP A 110 9.42 -20.83 10.84
N VAL A 111 9.88 -20.18 11.91
CA VAL A 111 9.05 -19.34 12.76
C VAL A 111 8.54 -18.11 11.99
N MET A 112 9.43 -17.47 11.19
CA MET A 112 9.06 -16.30 10.41
C MET A 112 8.05 -16.61 9.31
N LEU A 113 8.15 -17.76 8.64
CA LEU A 113 7.16 -18.17 7.64
C LEU A 113 5.78 -18.35 8.26
N GLU A 114 5.69 -18.95 9.43
CA GLU A 114 4.42 -19.12 10.13
C GLU A 114 3.81 -17.78 10.55
N ARG A 115 4.64 -16.90 11.13
CA ARG A 115 4.19 -15.56 11.51
C ARG A 115 3.75 -14.75 10.28
N ASN A 116 4.49 -14.84 9.18
CA ASN A 116 4.15 -14.17 7.93
C ASN A 116 2.83 -14.71 7.36
N TRP A 117 2.65 -16.02 7.30
CA TRP A 117 1.39 -16.61 6.83
C TRP A 117 0.20 -16.18 7.68
N ARG A 118 0.32 -16.16 9.01
CA ARG A 118 -0.76 -15.72 9.91
C ARG A 118 -1.06 -14.23 9.81
N SER A 119 -0.13 -13.41 9.34
CA SER A 119 -0.32 -11.97 9.17
C SER A 119 -1.11 -11.61 7.91
N TRP A 120 -1.15 -12.53 6.94
CA TRP A 120 -1.87 -12.33 5.70
C TRP A 120 -3.38 -12.54 5.88
N ARG A 121 -4.13 -11.54 5.46
CA ARG A 121 -5.60 -11.58 5.42
C ARG A 121 -6.11 -10.60 4.40
N TYR A 122 -7.24 -10.91 3.81
CA TYR A 122 -7.94 -10.02 2.90
C TYR A 122 -9.41 -9.92 3.28
N ALA A 123 -10.09 -8.87 2.85
CA ALA A 123 -11.51 -8.67 3.09
C ALA A 123 -12.15 -7.96 1.91
N GLU A 124 -13.22 -8.55 1.41
CA GLU A 124 -14.05 -7.95 0.37
C GLU A 124 -15.06 -7.00 1.04
N ARG A 125 -15.05 -5.74 0.64
CA ARG A 125 -16.06 -4.74 1.04
C ARG A 125 -16.97 -4.42 -0.14
N ALA A 126 -17.95 -3.55 0.08
CA ALA A 126 -18.87 -3.13 -0.97
C ALA A 126 -18.18 -2.34 -2.11
N ASP A 127 -17.14 -1.55 -1.80
CA ASP A 127 -16.53 -0.60 -2.71
C ASP A 127 -15.05 -0.86 -2.97
N ASP A 128 -14.40 -1.65 -2.11
CA ASP A 128 -12.96 -1.90 -2.15
C ASP A 128 -12.58 -3.29 -1.64
N LEU A 129 -11.39 -3.73 -2.04
CA LEU A 129 -10.71 -4.90 -1.49
C LEU A 129 -9.62 -4.44 -0.52
N LEU A 130 -9.67 -4.91 0.72
CA LEU A 130 -8.62 -4.72 1.69
C LEU A 130 -7.69 -5.92 1.72
N ILE A 131 -6.39 -5.63 1.73
CA ILE A 131 -5.35 -6.64 1.92
C ILE A 131 -4.46 -6.16 3.05
N SER A 132 -4.32 -6.99 4.09
CA SER A 132 -3.42 -6.71 5.21
C SER A 132 -2.34 -7.79 5.26
N ARG A 133 -1.08 -7.36 5.33
CA ARG A 133 0.09 -8.24 5.39
C ARG A 133 1.19 -7.66 6.27
N GLY A 134 2.11 -8.50 6.71
CA GLY A 134 3.35 -8.10 7.37
C GLY A 134 3.44 -8.48 8.83
N VAL A 135 4.63 -8.95 9.22
CA VAL A 135 4.96 -9.39 10.59
C VAL A 135 5.64 -8.27 11.37
N LEU A 136 6.63 -7.62 10.75
CA LEU A 136 7.43 -6.54 11.35
C LEU A 136 6.82 -5.18 11.02
N TRP A 137 6.48 -4.96 9.76
CA TRP A 137 5.74 -3.79 9.29
C TRP A 137 4.40 -4.26 8.78
N ARG A 138 3.34 -3.68 9.33
CA ARG A 138 1.99 -3.95 8.87
C ARG A 138 1.71 -3.05 7.68
N GLU A 139 1.38 -3.67 6.57
CA GLU A 139 0.98 -3.00 5.35
C GLU A 139 -0.49 -3.31 5.09
N GLU A 140 -1.27 -2.27 4.89
CA GLU A 140 -2.68 -2.38 4.52
C GLU A 140 -2.87 -1.70 3.18
N THR A 141 -3.23 -2.48 2.17
CA THR A 141 -3.50 -1.99 0.83
C THR A 141 -5.00 -1.99 0.61
N VAL A 142 -5.53 -0.85 0.20
CA VAL A 142 -6.94 -0.68 -0.18
C VAL A 142 -7.00 -0.53 -1.68
N VAL A 143 -7.69 -1.44 -2.34
CA VAL A 143 -7.85 -1.44 -3.80
C VAL A 143 -9.31 -1.17 -4.16
N PRO A 144 -9.67 0.08 -4.56
CA PRO A 144 -11.02 0.40 -5.01
C PRO A 144 -11.36 -0.36 -6.31
N TYR A 145 -12.52 -0.98 -6.36
CA TYR A 145 -12.93 -1.78 -7.54
C TYR A 145 -12.96 -0.95 -8.83
N GLY A 146 -13.38 0.31 -8.79
CA GLY A 146 -13.41 1.18 -9.97
C GLY A 146 -12.03 1.58 -10.52
N ARG A 147 -10.92 1.21 -9.86
CA ARG A 147 -9.55 1.44 -10.33
C ARG A 147 -8.85 0.18 -10.83
N MET A 148 -9.49 -0.98 -10.70
CA MET A 148 -8.97 -2.23 -11.22
C MET A 148 -9.03 -2.24 -12.74
N GLN A 149 -7.96 -2.68 -13.39
CA GLN A 149 -7.86 -2.80 -14.84
C GLN A 149 -7.86 -4.25 -15.29
N LEU A 150 -7.19 -5.11 -14.52
CA LEU A 150 -7.03 -6.51 -14.86
C LEU A 150 -6.91 -7.33 -13.57
N VAL A 151 -7.62 -8.44 -13.52
CA VAL A 151 -7.50 -9.45 -12.46
C VAL A 151 -7.09 -10.76 -13.10
N GLU A 152 -5.91 -11.25 -12.74
CA GLU A 152 -5.35 -12.47 -13.28
C GLU A 152 -5.21 -13.55 -12.20
N VAL A 153 -5.45 -14.80 -12.60
CA VAL A 153 -5.10 -15.97 -11.78
C VAL A 153 -3.84 -16.60 -12.36
N THR A 154 -2.80 -16.63 -11.58
CA THR A 154 -1.52 -17.24 -11.96
C THR A 154 -1.22 -18.44 -11.07
N SER A 155 -0.54 -19.43 -11.63
CA SER A 155 -0.11 -20.61 -10.88
C SER A 155 1.22 -21.10 -11.43
N GLY A 156 2.28 -20.92 -10.66
CA GLY A 156 3.61 -21.41 -10.98
C GLY A 156 3.72 -22.94 -10.92
N PRO A 157 4.82 -23.53 -11.44
CA PRO A 157 5.00 -24.99 -11.42
C PRO A 157 4.94 -25.60 -10.01
N VAL A 158 5.53 -24.91 -9.04
CA VAL A 158 5.53 -25.33 -7.63
C VAL A 158 4.14 -25.16 -7.03
N GLU A 159 3.50 -24.04 -7.25
CA GLU A 159 2.13 -23.77 -6.76
C GLU A 159 1.15 -24.83 -7.30
N ARG A 160 1.23 -25.15 -8.59
CA ARG A 160 0.40 -26.20 -9.21
C ARG A 160 0.60 -27.57 -8.56
N HIS A 161 1.85 -27.92 -8.21
CA HIS A 161 2.14 -29.18 -7.52
C HIS A 161 1.46 -29.25 -6.15
N PHE A 162 1.29 -28.11 -5.48
CA PHE A 162 0.61 -28.01 -4.18
C PHE A 162 -0.88 -27.66 -4.28
N GLY A 163 -1.44 -27.59 -5.51
CA GLY A 163 -2.82 -27.21 -5.74
C GLY A 163 -3.10 -25.79 -5.31
N LEU A 164 -2.20 -24.86 -5.60
CA LEU A 164 -2.29 -23.47 -5.24
C LEU A 164 -2.30 -22.56 -6.47
N ALA A 165 -2.94 -21.40 -6.33
CA ALA A 165 -2.94 -20.31 -7.30
C ALA A 165 -2.80 -18.97 -6.60
N SER A 166 -2.41 -17.95 -7.33
CA SER A 166 -2.28 -16.58 -6.84
C SER A 166 -3.16 -15.66 -7.68
N VAL A 167 -3.89 -14.74 -7.04
CA VAL A 167 -4.65 -13.70 -7.72
C VAL A 167 -3.82 -12.44 -7.77
N GLN A 168 -3.61 -11.91 -8.96
CA GLN A 168 -2.91 -10.64 -9.20
C GLN A 168 -3.89 -9.58 -9.66
N LEU A 169 -3.85 -8.43 -9.01
CA LEU A 169 -4.69 -7.29 -9.31
C LEU A 169 -3.80 -6.18 -9.87
N HIS A 170 -4.08 -5.79 -11.10
CA HIS A 170 -3.44 -4.65 -11.74
C HIS A 170 -4.37 -3.45 -11.71
N THR A 171 -3.86 -2.32 -11.30
CA THR A 171 -4.63 -1.08 -11.18
C THR A 171 -4.06 0.00 -12.11
N ALA A 172 -4.78 1.10 -12.27
CA ALA A 172 -4.32 2.24 -13.05
C ALA A 172 -3.02 2.87 -12.50
N ALA A 173 -2.67 2.59 -11.25
CA ALA A 173 -1.43 3.05 -10.64
C ALA A 173 -0.65 1.84 -10.10
N ALA A 174 0.50 1.52 -10.69
CA ALA A 174 1.32 0.37 -10.31
C ALA A 174 1.66 0.29 -8.80
N ALA A 175 1.66 1.43 -8.11
CA ALA A 175 1.86 1.49 -6.66
C ALA A 175 0.72 0.84 -5.85
N THR A 176 -0.44 0.61 -6.47
CA THR A 176 -1.61 -0.02 -5.85
C THR A 176 -1.88 -1.43 -6.37
N ASP A 177 -0.99 -1.97 -7.20
CA ASP A 177 -1.05 -3.37 -7.61
C ASP A 177 -0.94 -4.28 -6.40
N ALA A 178 -1.73 -5.33 -6.39
CA ALA A 178 -1.83 -6.23 -5.25
C ALA A 178 -1.80 -7.68 -5.68
N THR A 179 -1.29 -8.55 -4.83
CA THR A 179 -1.26 -9.99 -5.07
C THR A 179 -1.73 -10.73 -3.82
N ILE A 180 -2.65 -11.66 -4.00
CA ILE A 180 -3.11 -12.59 -2.96
C ILE A 180 -2.55 -13.98 -3.31
N PRO A 181 -1.48 -14.44 -2.64
CA PRO A 181 -0.82 -15.68 -2.98
C PRO A 181 -1.45 -16.89 -2.31
N GLY A 182 -1.35 -18.04 -2.98
CA GLY A 182 -1.56 -19.35 -2.37
C GLY A 182 -3.00 -19.69 -2.00
N LEU A 183 -3.95 -19.20 -2.79
CA LEU A 183 -5.34 -19.61 -2.71
C LEU A 183 -5.55 -21.01 -3.32
N ASP A 184 -6.64 -21.66 -2.95
CA ASP A 184 -7.13 -22.80 -3.73
C ASP A 184 -7.51 -22.32 -5.13
N PRO A 185 -7.25 -23.10 -6.22
CA PRO A 185 -7.55 -22.68 -7.58
C PRO A 185 -9.01 -22.28 -7.79
N ALA A 186 -9.96 -23.04 -7.23
CA ALA A 186 -11.37 -22.74 -7.34
C ALA A 186 -11.74 -21.44 -6.62
N GLU A 187 -11.12 -21.17 -5.48
CA GLU A 187 -11.30 -19.92 -4.73
C GLU A 187 -10.67 -18.73 -5.48
N ALA A 188 -9.51 -18.93 -6.09
CA ALA A 188 -8.85 -17.91 -6.90
C ALA A 188 -9.69 -17.51 -8.13
N GLU A 189 -10.29 -18.49 -8.81
CA GLU A 189 -11.19 -18.25 -9.93
C GLU A 189 -12.46 -17.53 -9.48
N ARG A 190 -13.09 -17.99 -8.40
CA ARG A 190 -14.25 -17.35 -7.80
C ARG A 190 -13.96 -15.89 -7.43
N LEU A 191 -12.84 -15.64 -6.81
CA LEU A 191 -12.42 -14.29 -6.39
C LEU A 191 -12.18 -13.40 -7.62
N ARG A 192 -11.47 -13.90 -8.64
CA ARG A 192 -11.26 -13.19 -9.91
C ARG A 192 -12.59 -12.77 -10.54
N ASP A 193 -13.52 -13.72 -10.70
CA ASP A 193 -14.81 -13.46 -11.35
C ASP A 193 -15.62 -12.43 -10.56
N ARG A 194 -15.61 -12.54 -9.24
CA ARG A 194 -16.28 -11.59 -8.35
C ARG A 194 -15.69 -10.20 -8.43
N LEU A 195 -14.35 -10.07 -8.42
CA LEU A 195 -13.67 -8.79 -8.51
C LEU A 195 -13.84 -8.14 -9.88
N THR A 196 -13.89 -8.94 -10.94
CA THR A 196 -14.16 -8.46 -12.31
C THR A 196 -15.56 -7.89 -12.40
N GLU A 197 -16.57 -8.62 -11.92
CA GLU A 197 -17.97 -8.17 -11.88
C GLU A 197 -18.12 -6.83 -11.12
N LEU A 198 -17.50 -6.74 -9.95
CA LEU A 198 -17.53 -5.52 -9.13
C LEU A 198 -16.78 -4.34 -9.79
N GLY A 199 -15.66 -4.63 -10.48
CA GLY A 199 -14.90 -3.65 -11.23
C GLY A 199 -15.69 -3.07 -12.40
N GLU A 200 -16.35 -3.94 -13.18
CA GLU A 200 -17.20 -3.54 -14.31
C GLU A 200 -18.42 -2.71 -13.85
N ALA A 201 -19.10 -3.16 -12.80
CA ALA A 201 -20.25 -2.44 -12.24
C ALA A 201 -19.86 -1.01 -11.79
N ARG A 202 -18.71 -0.86 -11.17
CA ARG A 202 -18.22 0.46 -10.69
C ARG A 202 -17.66 1.34 -11.80
N SER A 203 -17.05 0.77 -12.84
CA SER A 203 -16.59 1.52 -14.01
C SER A 203 -17.75 2.00 -14.88
N ALA A 204 -18.86 1.27 -14.91
CA ALA A 204 -20.09 1.66 -15.61
C ALA A 204 -20.89 2.77 -14.88
N GLY A 205 -20.46 3.21 -13.69
CA GLY A 205 -21.09 4.30 -12.94
C GLY A 205 -22.38 3.89 -12.20
N LEU A 206 -22.52 2.62 -11.88
CA LEU A 206 -23.62 2.07 -11.10
C LEU A 206 -23.30 2.01 -9.61
#